data_3204a428058ec9e1ac1b7ab4d1447e46
#
_entry.id   3204a428058ec9e1ac1b7ab4d1447e46
#
_cell.length_a   1.000
_cell.length_b   1.000
_cell.length_c   1.000
_cell.angle_alpha   90.00
_cell.angle_beta   90.00
_cell.angle_gamma   90.00
#
_symmetry.space_group_name_H-M   'P 1'
#
loop_
_entity.id
_entity.type
_entity.pdbx_description
1 polymer ?
#
loop_
_entity_poly.entity_id
_entity_poly.type
_entity_poly.pdbx_seq_one_letter_code
_entity_poly.pdbx_strand_id
1 'polypeptide(L)'
;AEFPAHTNYLYTTYNALEHDVSFDDQGVMVLGSGVYRIGSSVEFDWCAVRAIRTLRAKGFKAVMVNYNPETVSTDYDEADRLYFENISLETVLDIYEMEQSAGVIISMGGQVPNNIALPLHRQGVKVLGTSPEMIDMAENRYKFSRMLDRLGVDQPMWKELSSLEDAHSACARFGYPVLVRPSYVLSGAAMNVVYSPEDLSSYLSQATAVNREHPVVITKYLEGAKEIEMDAVAKDGKLVMHYISEHVENAGVHSGDATLIMPPQDLEAATVRRIEHATSMIVAALNVTGPCNIQFIAKDRKSTRL
;
A
#
# COMPACT_ATOMS: atom_id res chain seq x y z
N ALA A 1 -0.50 -9.06 34.01
CA ALA A 1 -1.82 -9.63 33.63
C ALA A 1 -2.53 -10.13 34.90
N GLU A 2 -3.85 -9.95 34.97
CA GLU A 2 -4.65 -10.37 36.13
C GLU A 2 -4.65 -11.90 36.29
N PHE A 3 -4.51 -12.61 35.18
CA PHE A 3 -4.38 -14.07 35.12
C PHE A 3 -3.13 -14.46 34.34
N PRO A 4 -2.29 -15.36 34.86
CA PRO A 4 -1.15 -15.87 34.12
C PRO A 4 -1.61 -16.69 32.92
N ALA A 5 -1.10 -16.35 31.74
CA ALA A 5 -1.34 -17.04 30.49
C ALA A 5 -0.02 -17.33 29.76
N HIS A 6 -0.02 -18.29 28.85
CA HIS A 6 1.18 -18.60 28.04
C HIS A 6 1.59 -17.46 27.12
N THR A 7 0.62 -16.71 26.59
CA THR A 7 0.83 -15.46 25.91
C THR A 7 -0.12 -14.43 26.46
N ASN A 8 0.39 -13.30 26.86
CA ASN A 8 -0.40 -12.21 27.40
C ASN A 8 -0.69 -11.19 26.31
N TYR A 9 -1.95 -10.74 26.24
CA TYR A 9 -2.27 -9.52 25.55
C TYR A 9 -1.71 -8.34 26.34
N LEU A 10 -0.85 -7.57 25.70
CA LEU A 10 -0.26 -6.39 26.30
C LEU A 10 -1.03 -5.15 25.83
N TYR A 11 -1.18 -4.21 26.74
CA TYR A 11 -1.80 -2.92 26.51
C TYR A 11 -0.87 -1.82 27.02
N THR A 12 -0.83 -0.71 26.34
CA THR A 12 -0.16 0.49 26.84
C THR A 12 -1.10 1.26 27.76
N THR A 13 -0.56 1.86 28.81
CA THR A 13 -1.34 2.69 29.73
C THR A 13 -0.49 3.83 30.27
N TYR A 14 -1.13 4.98 30.49
CA TYR A 14 -0.49 6.12 31.14
C TYR A 14 -0.46 5.93 32.65
N ASN A 15 0.57 6.48 33.29
CA ASN A 15 0.74 6.49 34.74
C ASN A 15 0.84 5.11 35.39
N ALA A 16 1.28 4.08 34.67
CA ALA A 16 1.64 2.80 35.26
C ALA A 16 2.89 2.94 36.11
N LEU A 17 2.98 2.15 37.18
CA LEU A 17 4.13 2.14 38.09
C LEU A 17 5.16 1.07 37.71
N GLU A 18 4.75 0.04 37.00
CA GLU A 18 5.58 -1.11 36.63
C GLU A 18 5.05 -1.75 35.32
N HIS A 19 5.86 -2.62 34.74
CA HIS A 19 5.51 -3.41 33.56
C HIS A 19 5.25 -4.86 33.95
N ASP A 20 4.30 -5.51 33.27
CA ASP A 20 4.03 -6.94 33.47
C ASP A 20 5.06 -7.85 32.76
N VAL A 21 5.93 -7.31 31.93
CA VAL A 21 6.96 -8.04 31.16
C VAL A 21 8.33 -7.41 31.30
N SER A 22 9.39 -8.20 31.13
CA SER A 22 10.75 -7.70 31.01
C SER A 22 11.09 -7.38 29.56
N PHE A 23 11.96 -6.38 29.33
CA PHE A 23 12.39 -5.93 28.00
C PHE A 23 13.87 -6.25 27.77
N ASP A 24 14.22 -7.52 27.93
CA ASP A 24 15.59 -8.03 27.85
C ASP A 24 15.93 -8.67 26.48
N ASP A 25 14.99 -8.71 25.57
CA ASP A 25 15.14 -9.21 24.21
C ASP A 25 14.70 -8.16 23.16
N GLN A 26 15.53 -7.92 22.17
CA GLN A 26 15.25 -7.00 21.08
C GLN A 26 14.42 -7.73 19.99
N GLY A 27 13.10 -7.64 20.07
CA GLY A 27 12.21 -8.22 19.10
C GLY A 27 12.13 -7.42 17.78
N VAL A 28 11.65 -8.06 16.73
CA VAL A 28 11.23 -7.40 15.51
C VAL A 28 9.73 -7.15 15.56
N MET A 29 9.34 -5.89 15.44
CA MET A 29 7.94 -5.50 15.47
C MET A 29 7.29 -5.70 14.10
N VAL A 30 6.07 -6.24 14.09
CA VAL A 30 5.22 -6.38 12.90
C VAL A 30 3.93 -5.62 13.16
N LEU A 31 3.60 -4.67 12.27
CA LEU A 31 2.35 -3.93 12.36
C LEU A 31 1.27 -4.62 11.52
N GLY A 32 0.11 -4.83 12.12
CA GLY A 32 -1.07 -5.39 11.46
C GLY A 32 -1.88 -4.37 10.69
N SER A 33 -3.04 -4.81 10.20
CA SER A 33 -3.95 -3.99 9.38
C SER A 33 -5.06 -3.31 10.17
N GLY A 34 -5.18 -3.60 11.46
CA GLY A 34 -6.30 -3.17 12.27
C GLY A 34 -7.60 -3.93 11.95
N VAL A 35 -8.74 -3.36 12.29
CA VAL A 35 -10.05 -3.94 11.98
C VAL A 35 -10.33 -3.89 10.48
N TYR A 36 -11.08 -4.89 9.99
CA TYR A 36 -11.49 -4.94 8.59
C TYR A 36 -12.38 -3.77 8.21
N ARG A 37 -12.12 -3.23 7.03
CA ARG A 37 -12.85 -2.12 6.45
C ARG A 37 -12.66 -2.11 4.93
N ILE A 38 -13.40 -1.28 4.23
CA ILE A 38 -13.18 -1.09 2.78
C ILE A 38 -11.71 -0.73 2.54
N GLY A 39 -11.03 -1.50 1.70
CA GLY A 39 -9.60 -1.36 1.40
C GLY A 39 -8.64 -2.04 2.38
N SER A 40 -9.17 -2.85 3.31
CA SER A 40 -8.38 -3.69 4.21
C SER A 40 -9.09 -5.02 4.43
N SER A 41 -8.52 -6.11 4.02
CA SER A 41 -9.11 -7.43 4.04
C SER A 41 -8.19 -8.50 4.66
N VAL A 42 -8.66 -9.74 4.70
CA VAL A 42 -8.01 -10.85 5.44
C VAL A 42 -6.61 -11.19 4.95
N GLU A 43 -6.27 -10.91 3.71
CA GLU A 43 -4.94 -11.18 3.15
C GLU A 43 -3.82 -10.42 3.87
N PHE A 44 -4.09 -9.23 4.39
CA PHE A 44 -3.11 -8.48 5.18
C PHE A 44 -2.81 -9.18 6.51
N ASP A 45 -3.83 -9.76 7.14
CA ASP A 45 -3.61 -10.54 8.36
C ASP A 45 -2.77 -11.79 8.07
N TRP A 46 -3.07 -12.49 6.98
CA TRP A 46 -2.27 -13.63 6.54
C TRP A 46 -0.80 -13.24 6.30
N CYS A 47 -0.54 -12.09 5.67
CA CYS A 47 0.81 -11.57 5.49
C CYS A 47 1.51 -11.32 6.82
N ALA A 48 0.83 -10.71 7.79
CA ALA A 48 1.36 -10.48 9.13
C ALA A 48 1.69 -11.79 9.85
N VAL A 49 0.78 -12.78 9.83
CA VAL A 49 1.01 -14.11 10.40
C VAL A 49 2.21 -14.79 9.78
N ARG A 50 2.35 -14.73 8.44
CA ARG A 50 3.52 -15.31 7.74
C ARG A 50 4.83 -14.62 8.12
N ALA A 51 4.81 -13.30 8.30
CA ALA A 51 5.98 -12.56 8.77
C ALA A 51 6.38 -12.98 10.19
N ILE A 52 5.43 -13.04 11.12
CA ILE A 52 5.65 -13.49 12.51
C ILE A 52 6.25 -14.90 12.53
N ARG A 53 5.61 -15.86 11.87
CA ARG A 53 6.07 -17.24 11.81
C ARG A 53 7.46 -17.37 11.19
N THR A 54 7.76 -16.57 10.17
CA THR A 54 9.08 -16.54 9.52
C THR A 54 10.16 -15.99 10.45
N LEU A 55 9.87 -14.91 11.18
CA LEU A 55 10.78 -14.34 12.18
C LEU A 55 11.10 -15.38 13.25
N ARG A 56 10.09 -15.98 13.85
CA ARG A 56 10.25 -17.01 14.89
C ARG A 56 11.04 -18.23 14.37
N ALA A 57 10.73 -18.70 13.18
CA ALA A 57 11.47 -19.82 12.55
C ALA A 57 12.96 -19.50 12.28
N LYS A 58 13.31 -18.22 12.18
CA LYS A 58 14.69 -17.74 12.02
C LYS A 58 15.37 -17.38 13.35
N GLY A 59 14.69 -17.61 14.48
CA GLY A 59 15.23 -17.35 15.81
C GLY A 59 15.09 -15.90 16.29
N PHE A 60 14.33 -15.07 15.58
CA PHE A 60 14.00 -13.72 16.05
C PHE A 60 12.77 -13.75 16.94
N LYS A 61 12.75 -12.89 17.95
CA LYS A 61 11.53 -12.61 18.70
C LYS A 61 10.60 -11.74 17.85
N ALA A 62 9.33 -12.10 17.81
CA ALA A 62 8.31 -11.38 17.06
C ALA A 62 7.37 -10.64 18.00
N VAL A 63 7.28 -9.33 17.81
CA VAL A 63 6.34 -8.45 18.52
C VAL A 63 5.26 -8.01 17.57
N MET A 64 4.03 -8.45 17.81
CA MET A 64 2.87 -8.08 17.01
C MET A 64 2.14 -6.89 17.61
N VAL A 65 1.79 -5.91 16.79
CA VAL A 65 0.88 -4.81 17.16
C VAL A 65 -0.33 -4.84 16.23
N ASN A 66 -1.48 -5.18 16.79
CA ASN A 66 -2.76 -5.19 16.08
C ASN A 66 -3.93 -5.11 17.07
N TYR A 67 -5.09 -4.65 16.64
CA TYR A 67 -6.28 -4.46 17.49
C TYR A 67 -7.55 -5.09 16.92
N ASN A 68 -7.42 -6.02 15.98
CA ASN A 68 -8.57 -6.75 15.45
C ASN A 68 -8.69 -8.09 16.19
N PRO A 69 -9.77 -8.31 17.00
CA PRO A 69 -9.93 -9.56 17.75
C PRO A 69 -10.31 -10.76 16.88
N GLU A 70 -10.70 -10.54 15.63
CA GLU A 70 -11.20 -11.57 14.71
C GLU A 70 -10.10 -12.07 13.76
N THR A 71 -8.81 -11.87 14.11
CA THR A 71 -7.69 -12.23 13.23
C THR A 71 -6.73 -13.21 13.88
N VAL A 72 -6.08 -14.03 13.04
CA VAL A 72 -5.10 -15.02 13.48
C VAL A 72 -3.83 -14.34 14.01
N SER A 73 -3.46 -13.16 13.51
CA SER A 73 -2.27 -12.43 14.01
C SER A 73 -2.41 -12.01 15.47
N THR A 74 -3.63 -11.95 15.99
CA THR A 74 -3.92 -11.66 17.40
C THR A 74 -4.24 -12.90 18.22
N ASP A 75 -4.03 -14.10 17.68
CA ASP A 75 -4.11 -15.33 18.46
C ASP A 75 -2.95 -15.42 19.45
N TYR A 76 -3.26 -15.97 20.62
CA TYR A 76 -2.35 -15.99 21.79
C TYR A 76 -1.03 -16.72 21.55
N ASP A 77 -0.92 -17.58 20.55
CA ASP A 77 0.23 -18.44 20.29
C ASP A 77 1.04 -18.05 19.03
N GLU A 78 0.60 -17.03 18.29
CA GLU A 78 1.25 -16.64 17.03
C GLU A 78 2.53 -15.84 17.24
N ALA A 79 2.52 -14.80 18.09
CA ALA A 79 3.69 -13.95 18.35
C ALA A 79 4.33 -14.27 19.72
N ASP A 80 5.58 -13.87 19.92
CA ASP A 80 6.22 -13.94 21.24
C ASP A 80 5.64 -12.88 22.19
N ARG A 81 5.24 -11.73 21.65
CA ARG A 81 4.48 -10.67 22.32
C ARG A 81 3.43 -10.10 21.42
N LEU A 82 2.26 -9.87 21.97
CA LEU A 82 1.13 -9.26 21.27
C LEU A 82 0.66 -8.02 22.02
N TYR A 83 0.84 -6.85 21.42
CA TYR A 83 0.21 -5.62 21.86
C TYR A 83 -1.14 -5.47 21.15
N PHE A 84 -2.20 -5.56 21.94
CA PHE A 84 -3.55 -5.35 21.45
C PHE A 84 -3.88 -3.86 21.52
N GLU A 85 -3.33 -3.12 20.55
CA GLU A 85 -3.31 -1.68 20.57
C GLU A 85 -3.59 -1.07 19.19
N ASN A 86 -4.08 0.17 19.20
CA ASN A 86 -4.27 0.94 17.98
C ASN A 86 -2.92 1.21 17.29
N ILE A 87 -2.92 1.13 15.97
CA ILE A 87 -1.73 1.39 15.14
C ILE A 87 -1.68 2.90 14.84
N SER A 88 -1.34 3.69 15.84
CA SER A 88 -1.07 5.12 15.74
C SER A 88 0.42 5.41 15.82
N LEU A 89 0.84 6.60 15.38
CA LEU A 89 2.24 7.01 15.50
C LEU A 89 2.72 6.97 16.96
N GLU A 90 1.95 7.54 17.87
CA GLU A 90 2.24 7.60 19.30
C GLU A 90 2.41 6.19 19.89
N THR A 91 1.39 5.35 19.76
CA THR A 91 1.39 3.99 20.33
C THR A 91 2.54 3.14 19.78
N VAL A 92 2.81 3.22 18.47
CA VAL A 92 3.89 2.44 17.86
C VAL A 92 5.26 2.94 18.33
N LEU A 93 5.44 4.25 18.50
CA LEU A 93 6.69 4.81 19.05
C LEU A 93 6.92 4.36 20.50
N ASP A 94 5.90 4.45 21.35
CA ASP A 94 5.98 4.06 22.75
C ASP A 94 6.36 2.58 22.89
N ILE A 95 5.71 1.71 22.12
CA ILE A 95 6.02 0.27 22.12
C ILE A 95 7.42 0.02 21.55
N TYR A 96 7.81 0.73 20.47
CA TYR A 96 9.13 0.58 19.87
C TYR A 96 10.26 0.93 20.84
N GLU A 97 10.09 2.00 21.59
CA GLU A 97 11.05 2.45 22.61
C GLU A 97 11.10 1.50 23.81
N MET A 98 9.95 1.09 24.35
CA MET A 98 9.87 0.14 25.46
C MET A 98 10.51 -1.22 25.12
N GLU A 99 10.17 -1.77 23.96
CA GLU A 99 10.70 -3.05 23.46
C GLU A 99 12.15 -2.95 22.96
N GLN A 100 12.69 -1.74 22.81
CA GLN A 100 13.98 -1.52 22.15
C GLN A 100 14.10 -2.31 20.85
N SER A 101 13.03 -2.29 20.04
CA SER A 101 12.87 -3.15 18.90
C SER A 101 14.01 -3.03 17.90
N ALA A 102 14.47 -4.16 17.35
CA ALA A 102 15.53 -4.21 16.34
C ALA A 102 15.11 -3.56 15.01
N GLY A 103 13.82 -3.42 14.78
CA GLY A 103 13.20 -2.76 13.64
C GLY A 103 11.72 -3.06 13.55
N VAL A 104 11.04 -2.38 12.61
CA VAL A 104 9.59 -2.47 12.38
C VAL A 104 9.30 -2.89 10.95
N ILE A 105 8.51 -3.93 10.77
CA ILE A 105 7.94 -4.36 9.48
C ILE A 105 6.56 -3.74 9.34
N ILE A 106 6.39 -2.85 8.35
CA ILE A 106 5.14 -2.13 8.09
C ILE A 106 4.38 -2.69 6.88
N SER A 107 5.07 -3.33 5.94
CA SER A 107 4.53 -3.75 4.64
C SER A 107 3.47 -4.87 4.72
N MET A 108 3.25 -5.45 5.91
CA MET A 108 2.28 -6.54 6.10
C MET A 108 0.88 -6.05 6.47
N GLY A 109 0.74 -4.80 6.89
CA GLY A 109 -0.51 -4.24 7.42
C GLY A 109 -1.31 -3.38 6.44
N GLY A 110 -0.90 -3.31 5.18
CA GLY A 110 -1.56 -2.46 4.18
C GLY A 110 -1.46 -0.96 4.52
N GLN A 111 -2.54 -0.23 4.26
CA GLN A 111 -2.54 1.22 4.33
C GLN A 111 -2.37 1.78 5.75
N VAL A 112 -2.82 1.06 6.79
CA VAL A 112 -2.76 1.57 8.18
C VAL A 112 -1.32 1.85 8.60
N PRO A 113 -0.39 0.89 8.56
CA PRO A 113 0.99 1.16 8.88
C PRO A 113 1.71 2.02 7.81
N ASN A 114 1.33 1.95 6.54
CA ASN A 114 1.91 2.81 5.50
C ASN A 114 1.70 4.29 5.79
N ASN A 115 0.54 4.69 6.30
CA ASN A 115 0.22 6.08 6.63
C ASN A 115 1.15 6.67 7.71
N ILE A 116 1.69 5.84 8.60
CA ILE A 116 2.60 6.28 9.66
C ILE A 116 4.08 5.99 9.35
N ALA A 117 4.39 5.36 8.22
CA ALA A 117 5.74 4.96 7.86
C ALA A 117 6.73 6.13 7.84
N LEU A 118 6.41 7.19 7.11
CA LEU A 118 7.25 8.37 7.01
C LEU A 118 7.36 9.16 8.34
N PRO A 119 6.27 9.39 9.10
CA PRO A 119 6.36 9.89 10.47
C PRO A 119 7.26 9.07 11.40
N LEU A 120 7.14 7.73 11.40
CA LEU A 120 8.00 6.84 12.19
C LEU A 120 9.48 7.01 11.83
N HIS A 121 9.77 7.05 10.53
CA HIS A 121 11.13 7.25 10.03
C HIS A 121 11.72 8.59 10.50
N ARG A 122 10.94 9.66 10.49
CA ARG A 122 11.37 10.99 10.98
C ARG A 122 11.68 11.02 12.48
N GLN A 123 11.11 10.09 13.24
CA GLN A 123 11.42 9.88 14.66
C GLN A 123 12.56 8.90 14.89
N GLY A 124 13.26 8.47 13.84
CA GLY A 124 14.44 7.60 13.95
C GLY A 124 14.10 6.10 14.08
N VAL A 125 12.85 5.70 13.87
CA VAL A 125 12.48 4.28 13.87
C VAL A 125 13.10 3.57 12.67
N LYS A 126 13.73 2.42 12.91
CA LYS A 126 14.31 1.58 11.88
C LYS A 126 13.22 0.76 11.19
N VAL A 127 12.74 1.25 10.05
CA VAL A 127 11.80 0.51 9.22
C VAL A 127 12.55 -0.55 8.42
N LEU A 128 12.05 -1.78 8.44
CA LEU A 128 12.58 -2.94 7.72
C LEU A 128 11.78 -3.16 6.42
N GLY A 129 12.49 -3.38 5.33
CA GLY A 129 11.92 -3.51 4.01
C GLY A 129 12.19 -2.28 3.14
N THR A 130 11.22 -1.90 2.30
CA THR A 130 11.32 -0.70 1.46
C THR A 130 11.34 0.56 2.34
N SER A 131 12.19 1.54 1.98
CA SER A 131 12.33 2.75 2.79
C SER A 131 11.03 3.59 2.78
N PRO A 132 10.71 4.27 3.89
CA PRO A 132 9.52 5.10 3.98
C PRO A 132 9.41 6.21 2.94
N GLU A 133 10.55 6.76 2.48
CA GLU A 133 10.56 7.74 1.40
C GLU A 133 10.15 7.13 0.06
N MET A 134 10.52 5.87 -0.18
CA MET A 134 10.14 5.17 -1.40
C MET A 134 8.69 4.69 -1.32
N ILE A 135 8.19 4.36 -0.14
CA ILE A 135 6.77 4.11 0.09
C ILE A 135 5.96 5.38 -0.20
N ASP A 136 6.37 6.53 0.34
CA ASP A 136 5.73 7.82 0.05
C ASP A 136 5.79 8.17 -1.46
N MET A 137 6.90 7.86 -2.12
CA MET A 137 7.01 8.06 -3.57
C MET A 137 6.05 7.18 -4.35
N ALA A 138 5.81 5.95 -3.93
CA ALA A 138 4.87 5.02 -4.56
C ALA A 138 3.40 5.41 -4.29
N GLU A 139 3.10 5.82 -3.05
CA GLU A 139 1.74 6.17 -2.62
C GLU A 139 1.27 7.53 -3.18
N ASN A 140 2.20 8.48 -3.36
CA ASN A 140 1.88 9.79 -3.90
C ASN A 140 1.78 9.74 -5.43
N ARG A 141 0.58 9.85 -5.97
CA ARG A 141 0.29 9.73 -7.41
C ARG A 141 1.10 10.70 -8.28
N TYR A 142 1.30 11.93 -7.81
CA TYR A 142 2.13 12.90 -8.51
C TYR A 142 3.60 12.49 -8.56
N LYS A 143 4.16 12.12 -7.42
CA LYS A 143 5.57 11.67 -7.34
C LYS A 143 5.79 10.42 -8.17
N PHE A 144 4.87 9.46 -8.08
CA PHE A 144 4.91 8.22 -8.84
C PHE A 144 4.82 8.47 -10.34
N SER A 145 3.84 9.24 -10.82
CA SER A 145 3.72 9.55 -12.24
C SER A 145 4.95 10.30 -12.78
N ARG A 146 5.53 11.24 -12.02
CA ARG A 146 6.78 11.89 -12.41
C ARG A 146 7.97 10.93 -12.49
N MET A 147 8.02 9.95 -11.60
CA MET A 147 9.04 8.90 -11.67
C MET A 147 8.88 8.07 -12.93
N LEU A 148 7.65 7.64 -13.28
CA LEU A 148 7.37 6.90 -14.49
C LEU A 148 7.77 7.65 -15.76
N ASP A 149 7.48 8.96 -15.84
CA ASP A 149 7.91 9.80 -16.96
C ASP A 149 9.45 9.82 -17.11
N ARG A 150 10.18 9.91 -16.00
CA ARG A 150 11.66 9.88 -16.01
C ARG A 150 12.21 8.51 -16.43
N LEU A 151 11.54 7.45 -16.09
CA LEU A 151 11.90 6.09 -16.47
C LEU A 151 11.51 5.75 -17.91
N GLY A 152 10.68 6.58 -18.55
CA GLY A 152 10.12 6.30 -19.87
C GLY A 152 9.13 5.13 -19.84
N VAL A 153 8.54 4.86 -18.68
CA VAL A 153 7.45 3.87 -18.54
C VAL A 153 6.14 4.50 -18.99
N ASP A 154 5.46 3.84 -19.92
CA ASP A 154 4.24 4.34 -20.53
C ASP A 154 3.08 4.37 -19.52
N GLN A 155 2.40 5.51 -19.40
CA GLN A 155 1.25 5.74 -18.53
C GLN A 155 0.19 6.57 -19.22
N PRO A 156 -1.09 6.56 -18.76
CA PRO A 156 -2.09 7.47 -19.28
C PRO A 156 -1.65 8.93 -19.14
N MET A 157 -2.03 9.79 -20.10
CA MET A 157 -1.76 11.23 -19.97
C MET A 157 -2.30 11.74 -18.63
N TRP A 158 -1.49 12.48 -17.91
CA TRP A 158 -1.80 12.96 -16.57
C TRP A 158 -1.38 14.41 -16.35
N LYS A 159 -2.00 15.05 -15.38
CA LYS A 159 -1.58 16.39 -14.90
C LYS A 159 -1.99 16.58 -13.44
N GLU A 160 -1.12 17.16 -12.65
CA GLU A 160 -1.44 17.74 -11.35
C GLU A 160 -2.15 19.07 -11.56
N LEU A 161 -3.20 19.31 -10.81
CA LEU A 161 -4.03 20.50 -10.96
C LEU A 161 -3.72 21.52 -9.86
N SER A 162 -3.48 22.75 -10.29
CA SER A 162 -3.31 23.90 -9.41
C SER A 162 -4.52 24.84 -9.45
N SER A 163 -5.37 24.74 -10.47
CA SER A 163 -6.57 25.56 -10.63
C SER A 163 -7.63 24.85 -11.48
N LEU A 164 -8.85 25.41 -11.48
CA LEU A 164 -9.93 24.96 -12.35
C LEU A 164 -9.59 25.18 -13.86
N GLU A 165 -8.89 26.27 -14.16
CA GLU A 165 -8.43 26.57 -15.52
C GLU A 165 -7.44 25.53 -16.02
N ASP A 166 -6.52 25.11 -15.16
CA ASP A 166 -5.59 24.01 -15.44
C ASP A 166 -6.33 22.71 -15.75
N ALA A 167 -7.42 22.42 -15.03
CA ALA A 167 -8.24 21.25 -15.26
C ALA A 167 -8.91 21.29 -16.63
N HIS A 168 -9.54 22.40 -16.99
CA HIS A 168 -10.15 22.56 -18.31
C HIS A 168 -9.12 22.46 -19.42
N SER A 169 -7.95 23.06 -19.27
CA SER A 169 -6.84 22.97 -20.24
C SER A 169 -6.34 21.53 -20.40
N ALA A 170 -6.19 20.80 -19.30
CA ALA A 170 -5.80 19.39 -19.35
C ALA A 170 -6.86 18.53 -20.04
N CYS A 171 -8.15 18.70 -19.71
CA CYS A 171 -9.24 17.98 -20.34
C CYS A 171 -9.34 18.26 -21.85
N ALA A 172 -9.14 19.51 -22.27
CA ALA A 172 -9.11 19.86 -23.69
C ALA A 172 -7.99 19.12 -24.46
N ARG A 173 -6.84 18.94 -23.81
CA ARG A 173 -5.69 18.22 -24.38
C ARG A 173 -5.88 16.69 -24.37
N PHE A 174 -6.43 16.13 -23.29
CA PHE A 174 -6.57 14.68 -23.12
C PHE A 174 -7.79 14.11 -23.85
N GLY A 175 -8.81 14.94 -24.05
CA GLY A 175 -10.16 14.51 -24.44
C GLY A 175 -10.87 13.77 -23.31
N TYR A 176 -12.20 13.84 -23.29
CA TYR A 176 -13.02 13.06 -22.35
C TYR A 176 -13.11 11.58 -22.80
N PRO A 177 -13.39 10.64 -21.90
CA PRO A 177 -13.50 10.82 -20.45
C PRO A 177 -12.14 10.97 -19.78
N VAL A 178 -12.16 11.60 -18.58
CA VAL A 178 -10.99 11.76 -17.70
C VAL A 178 -11.32 11.26 -16.32
N LEU A 179 -10.30 10.83 -15.57
CA LEU A 179 -10.42 10.41 -14.19
C LEU A 179 -9.82 11.49 -13.27
N VAL A 180 -10.64 12.01 -12.38
CA VAL A 180 -10.25 12.96 -11.32
C VAL A 180 -9.94 12.17 -10.05
N ARG A 181 -8.76 12.38 -9.47
CA ARG A 181 -8.28 11.65 -8.29
C ARG A 181 -7.58 12.57 -7.30
N PRO A 182 -7.89 12.53 -6.00
CA PRO A 182 -6.99 13.07 -4.99
C PRO A 182 -5.65 12.32 -5.01
N SER A 183 -4.55 13.00 -4.65
CA SER A 183 -3.21 12.38 -4.68
C SER A 183 -3.03 11.27 -3.66
N TYR A 184 -3.67 11.39 -2.49
CA TYR A 184 -3.72 10.36 -1.46
C TYR A 184 -5.17 9.97 -1.21
N VAL A 185 -5.56 8.75 -1.55
CA VAL A 185 -6.92 8.24 -1.31
C VAL A 185 -6.90 6.75 -1.07
N LEU A 186 -7.62 6.36 -0.03
CA LEU A 186 -7.95 4.97 0.25
C LEU A 186 -9.17 4.53 -0.57
N SER A 187 -9.05 3.36 -1.21
CA SER A 187 -10.17 2.63 -1.80
C SER A 187 -11.01 3.43 -2.80
N GLY A 188 -10.39 4.32 -3.57
CA GLY A 188 -11.09 5.06 -4.62
C GLY A 188 -12.06 6.13 -4.14
N ALA A 189 -12.07 6.50 -2.85
CA ALA A 189 -12.92 7.56 -2.35
C ALA A 189 -12.69 8.87 -3.11
N ALA A 190 -13.78 9.54 -3.53
CA ALA A 190 -13.77 10.74 -4.36
C ALA A 190 -13.02 10.62 -5.70
N MET A 191 -12.80 9.41 -6.20
CA MET A 191 -12.38 9.16 -7.57
C MET A 191 -13.60 9.14 -8.49
N ASN A 192 -13.59 9.97 -9.52
CA ASN A 192 -14.73 10.07 -10.45
C ASN A 192 -14.27 10.12 -11.89
N VAL A 193 -14.98 9.37 -12.73
CA VAL A 193 -14.83 9.46 -14.18
C VAL A 193 -15.73 10.59 -14.68
N VAL A 194 -15.15 11.56 -15.35
CA VAL A 194 -15.82 12.75 -15.86
C VAL A 194 -15.92 12.66 -17.37
N TYR A 195 -17.15 12.73 -17.88
CA TYR A 195 -17.45 12.57 -19.30
C TYR A 195 -17.66 13.90 -20.02
N SER A 196 -17.91 14.97 -19.27
CA SER A 196 -18.23 16.28 -19.85
C SER A 196 -17.55 17.42 -19.08
N PRO A 197 -17.36 18.60 -19.73
CA PRO A 197 -16.85 19.79 -19.05
C PRO A 197 -17.78 20.31 -17.94
N GLU A 198 -19.08 20.10 -18.09
CA GLU A 198 -20.11 20.59 -17.16
C GLU A 198 -19.98 19.93 -15.79
N ASP A 199 -19.64 18.64 -15.76
CA ASP A 199 -19.52 17.86 -14.52
C ASP A 199 -18.19 18.09 -13.79
N LEU A 200 -17.16 18.59 -14.50
CA LEU A 200 -15.80 18.68 -14.03
C LEU A 200 -15.68 19.49 -12.72
N SER A 201 -16.35 20.65 -12.64
CA SER A 201 -16.30 21.53 -11.46
C SER A 201 -16.85 20.87 -10.20
N SER A 202 -17.92 20.09 -10.33
CA SER A 202 -18.54 19.35 -9.22
C SER A 202 -17.59 18.29 -8.66
N TYR A 203 -17.02 17.47 -9.54
CA TYR A 203 -16.10 16.40 -9.12
C TYR A 203 -14.77 16.92 -8.58
N LEU A 204 -14.26 18.03 -9.11
CA LEU A 204 -13.07 18.68 -8.55
C LEU A 204 -13.32 19.19 -7.13
N SER A 205 -14.49 19.78 -6.88
CA SER A 205 -14.85 20.24 -5.54
C SER A 205 -14.93 19.08 -4.55
N GLN A 206 -15.48 17.94 -4.94
CA GLN A 206 -15.52 16.73 -4.12
C GLN A 206 -14.11 16.19 -3.83
N ALA A 207 -13.27 16.09 -4.84
CA ALA A 207 -11.91 15.60 -4.70
C ALA A 207 -11.06 16.48 -3.79
N THR A 208 -11.20 17.80 -3.89
CA THR A 208 -10.51 18.77 -3.04
C THR A 208 -11.01 18.75 -1.59
N ALA A 209 -12.30 18.48 -1.37
CA ALA A 209 -12.88 18.41 -0.03
C ALA A 209 -12.37 17.23 0.79
N VAL A 210 -12.04 16.10 0.12
CA VAL A 210 -11.52 14.91 0.77
C VAL A 210 -10.06 15.07 1.20
N ASN A 211 -9.27 15.81 0.43
CA ASN A 211 -7.86 16.01 0.78
C ASN A 211 -7.41 17.43 0.41
N ARG A 212 -7.37 18.31 1.42
CA ARG A 212 -6.99 19.72 1.25
C ARG A 212 -5.48 19.94 1.22
N GLU A 213 -4.70 19.00 1.69
CA GLU A 213 -3.24 19.12 1.83
C GLU A 213 -2.47 18.63 0.60
N HIS A 214 -3.14 17.86 -0.23
CA HIS A 214 -2.51 17.26 -1.41
C HIS A 214 -3.25 17.62 -2.70
N PRO A 215 -2.51 17.85 -3.79
CA PRO A 215 -3.10 18.24 -5.06
C PRO A 215 -3.99 17.16 -5.65
N VAL A 216 -4.93 17.58 -6.47
CA VAL A 216 -5.74 16.67 -7.29
C VAL A 216 -4.99 16.36 -8.57
N VAL A 217 -5.01 15.10 -8.97
CA VAL A 217 -4.44 14.64 -10.25
C VAL A 217 -5.57 14.26 -11.20
N ILE A 218 -5.47 14.72 -12.44
CA ILE A 218 -6.35 14.30 -13.52
C ILE A 218 -5.59 13.39 -14.49
N THR A 219 -6.26 12.33 -14.96
CA THR A 219 -5.68 11.38 -15.91
C THR A 219 -6.66 11.08 -17.02
N LYS A 220 -6.15 10.78 -18.23
CA LYS A 220 -6.97 10.22 -19.29
C LYS A 220 -7.56 8.88 -18.85
N TYR A 221 -8.88 8.74 -18.90
CA TYR A 221 -9.53 7.46 -18.64
C TYR A 221 -9.55 6.61 -19.91
N LEU A 222 -9.19 5.33 -19.79
CA LEU A 222 -9.11 4.39 -20.91
C LEU A 222 -10.26 3.40 -20.83
N GLU A 223 -11.35 3.68 -21.55
CA GLU A 223 -12.52 2.81 -21.60
C GLU A 223 -12.23 1.48 -22.30
N GLY A 224 -12.83 0.41 -21.80
CA GLY A 224 -12.72 -0.93 -22.38
C GLY A 224 -11.29 -1.51 -22.34
N ALA A 225 -10.44 -0.99 -21.48
CA ALA A 225 -9.12 -1.53 -21.26
C ALA A 225 -9.19 -2.73 -20.29
N LYS A 226 -8.25 -3.67 -20.43
CA LYS A 226 -8.06 -4.79 -19.51
C LYS A 226 -7.16 -4.36 -18.37
N GLU A 227 -7.51 -4.74 -17.16
CA GLU A 227 -6.65 -4.56 -15.98
C GLU A 227 -5.81 -5.81 -15.74
N ILE A 228 -4.56 -5.60 -15.37
CA ILE A 228 -3.57 -6.65 -15.16
C ILE A 228 -2.82 -6.31 -13.89
N GLU A 229 -2.62 -7.29 -13.04
CA GLU A 229 -1.84 -7.13 -11.83
C GLU A 229 -0.52 -7.87 -11.91
N MET A 230 0.49 -7.25 -11.36
CA MET A 230 1.81 -7.82 -11.16
C MET A 230 2.08 -7.87 -9.67
N ASP A 231 1.95 -9.05 -9.09
CA ASP A 231 2.37 -9.31 -7.71
C ASP A 231 3.83 -9.77 -7.70
N ALA A 232 4.65 -9.09 -6.94
CA ALA A 232 6.07 -9.31 -6.96
C ALA A 232 6.70 -9.26 -5.57
N VAL A 233 7.83 -9.94 -5.45
CA VAL A 233 8.75 -9.81 -4.32
C VAL A 233 10.10 -9.37 -4.86
N ALA A 234 10.66 -8.33 -4.25
CA ALA A 234 11.96 -7.80 -4.60
C ALA A 234 12.90 -7.75 -3.40
N LYS A 235 14.19 -7.66 -3.68
CA LYS A 235 15.24 -7.41 -2.69
C LYS A 235 16.23 -6.40 -3.27
N ASP A 236 16.46 -5.33 -2.52
CA ASP A 236 17.42 -4.29 -2.89
C ASP A 236 17.22 -3.81 -4.34
N GLY A 237 15.98 -3.55 -4.72
CA GLY A 237 15.60 -3.09 -6.05
C GLY A 237 15.70 -4.14 -7.16
N LYS A 238 15.89 -5.41 -6.81
CA LYS A 238 15.94 -6.52 -7.78
C LYS A 238 14.74 -7.43 -7.61
N LEU A 239 14.07 -7.71 -8.72
CA LEU A 239 12.95 -8.64 -8.77
C LEU A 239 13.44 -10.06 -8.45
N VAL A 240 12.83 -10.69 -7.43
CA VAL A 240 13.16 -12.06 -6.99
C VAL A 240 12.18 -13.06 -7.58
N MET A 241 10.89 -12.75 -7.49
CA MET A 241 9.81 -13.53 -8.08
C MET A 241 8.61 -12.66 -8.37
N HIS A 242 7.79 -13.10 -9.29
CA HIS A 242 6.55 -12.39 -9.63
C HIS A 242 5.51 -13.33 -10.23
N TYR A 243 4.26 -12.86 -10.18
CA TYR A 243 3.13 -13.46 -10.87
C TYR A 243 2.34 -12.36 -11.56
N ILE A 244 1.84 -12.69 -12.75
CA ILE A 244 0.95 -11.80 -13.51
C ILE A 244 -0.43 -12.45 -13.49
N SER A 245 -1.44 -11.68 -13.09
CA SER A 245 -2.84 -12.03 -13.20
C SER A 245 -3.58 -11.01 -14.07
N GLU A 246 -4.59 -11.45 -14.78
CA GLU A 246 -5.48 -10.58 -15.56
C GLU A 246 -6.88 -10.62 -15.00
N HIS A 247 -7.57 -9.48 -15.03
CA HIS A 247 -8.97 -9.40 -14.69
C HIS A 247 -9.84 -9.91 -15.84
N VAL A 248 -10.88 -10.67 -15.51
CA VAL A 248 -11.92 -11.04 -16.49
C VAL A 248 -12.70 -9.79 -16.89
N GLU A 249 -12.99 -8.94 -15.93
CA GLU A 249 -13.69 -7.67 -16.08
C GLU A 249 -12.79 -6.61 -16.73
N ASN A 250 -13.40 -5.57 -17.26
CA ASN A 250 -12.67 -4.40 -17.74
C ASN A 250 -12.12 -3.58 -16.57
N ALA A 251 -11.08 -2.80 -16.85
CA ALA A 251 -10.46 -1.90 -15.86
C ALA A 251 -11.47 -0.96 -15.21
N GLY A 252 -11.33 -0.80 -13.89
CA GLY A 252 -12.20 0.01 -13.03
C GLY A 252 -13.03 -0.81 -12.03
N VAL A 253 -12.92 -2.14 -12.06
CA VAL A 253 -13.44 -3.01 -11.01
C VAL A 253 -12.31 -3.25 -10.00
N HIS A 254 -12.59 -3.05 -8.71
CA HIS A 254 -11.58 -3.28 -7.67
C HIS A 254 -11.14 -4.75 -7.67
N SER A 255 -9.84 -5.01 -7.49
CA SER A 255 -9.27 -6.36 -7.53
C SER A 255 -9.89 -7.35 -6.53
N GLY A 256 -10.35 -6.85 -5.37
CA GLY A 256 -11.10 -7.65 -4.40
C GLY A 256 -12.49 -8.11 -4.88
N ASP A 257 -13.04 -7.48 -5.91
CA ASP A 257 -14.36 -7.77 -6.49
C ASP A 257 -14.26 -8.38 -7.89
N ALA A 258 -13.07 -8.35 -8.50
CA ALA A 258 -12.81 -8.86 -9.84
C ALA A 258 -12.47 -10.35 -9.85
N THR A 259 -12.75 -11.01 -10.96
CA THR A 259 -12.29 -12.37 -11.21
C THR A 259 -10.89 -12.34 -11.79
N LEU A 260 -9.92 -12.86 -11.06
CA LEU A 260 -8.51 -12.92 -11.46
C LEU A 260 -8.17 -14.27 -12.10
N ILE A 261 -7.49 -14.25 -13.23
CA ILE A 261 -6.97 -15.44 -13.91
C ILE A 261 -5.44 -15.43 -13.87
N MET A 262 -4.86 -16.50 -13.33
CA MET A 262 -3.42 -16.70 -13.26
C MET A 262 -3.06 -18.12 -13.69
N PRO A 263 -2.13 -18.33 -14.64
CA PRO A 263 -1.45 -17.31 -15.44
C PRO A 263 -2.39 -16.61 -16.44
N PRO A 264 -2.03 -15.42 -16.94
CA PRO A 264 -2.84 -14.68 -17.89
C PRO A 264 -3.08 -15.52 -19.16
N GLN A 265 -4.29 -15.48 -19.70
CA GLN A 265 -4.71 -16.29 -20.83
C GLN A 265 -4.80 -15.50 -22.14
N ASP A 266 -5.16 -14.22 -22.04
CA ASP A 266 -5.45 -13.35 -23.18
C ASP A 266 -4.34 -12.34 -23.50
N LEU A 267 -3.23 -12.38 -22.77
CA LEU A 267 -2.12 -11.47 -23.00
C LEU A 267 -1.12 -12.02 -24.02
N GLU A 268 -0.75 -11.19 -24.99
CA GLU A 268 0.35 -11.52 -25.89
C GLU A 268 1.69 -11.59 -25.14
N ALA A 269 2.58 -12.51 -25.53
CA ALA A 269 3.90 -12.65 -24.91
C ALA A 269 4.73 -11.34 -24.95
N ALA A 270 4.52 -10.49 -25.95
CA ALA A 270 5.14 -9.18 -26.02
C ALA A 270 4.66 -8.24 -24.91
N THR A 271 3.37 -8.28 -24.58
CA THR A 271 2.78 -7.51 -23.49
C THR A 271 3.29 -7.98 -22.15
N VAL A 272 3.36 -9.28 -21.93
CA VAL A 272 3.95 -9.86 -20.70
C VAL A 272 5.39 -9.37 -20.50
N ARG A 273 6.25 -9.45 -21.52
CA ARG A 273 7.63 -8.94 -21.42
C ARG A 273 7.71 -7.44 -21.14
N ARG A 274 6.80 -6.63 -21.66
CA ARG A 274 6.74 -5.19 -21.37
C ARG A 274 6.37 -4.93 -19.91
N ILE A 275 5.41 -5.70 -19.37
CA ILE A 275 5.03 -5.63 -17.96
C ILE A 275 6.20 -6.00 -17.06
N GLU A 276 6.87 -7.11 -17.33
CA GLU A 276 8.06 -7.56 -16.58
C GLU A 276 9.19 -6.52 -16.63
N HIS A 277 9.43 -5.93 -17.79
CA HIS A 277 10.45 -4.89 -17.96
C HIS A 277 10.10 -3.62 -17.18
N ALA A 278 8.88 -3.12 -17.30
CA ALA A 278 8.41 -1.95 -16.57
C ALA A 278 8.46 -2.20 -15.06
N THR A 279 8.01 -3.37 -14.58
CA THR A 279 8.11 -3.77 -13.18
C THR A 279 9.56 -3.74 -12.69
N SER A 280 10.48 -4.29 -13.45
CA SER A 280 11.92 -4.30 -13.08
C SER A 280 12.48 -2.88 -12.95
N MET A 281 12.09 -1.97 -13.84
CA MET A 281 12.51 -0.56 -13.78
C MET A 281 11.93 0.17 -12.55
N ILE A 282 10.65 -0.04 -12.25
CA ILE A 282 9.95 0.58 -11.11
C ILE A 282 10.54 0.07 -9.79
N VAL A 283 10.68 -1.25 -9.66
CA VAL A 283 11.24 -1.91 -8.48
C VAL A 283 12.66 -1.43 -8.20
N ALA A 284 13.48 -1.25 -9.23
CA ALA A 284 14.83 -0.72 -9.11
C ALA A 284 14.82 0.76 -8.68
N ALA A 285 13.96 1.59 -9.30
CA ALA A 285 13.88 3.02 -8.99
C ALA A 285 13.40 3.28 -7.56
N LEU A 286 12.48 2.45 -7.04
CA LEU A 286 11.97 2.51 -5.68
C LEU A 286 12.83 1.72 -4.68
N ASN A 287 13.89 1.07 -5.13
CA ASN A 287 14.74 0.19 -4.31
C ASN A 287 13.91 -0.76 -3.42
N VAL A 288 12.90 -1.40 -4.01
CA VAL A 288 11.94 -2.22 -3.27
C VAL A 288 12.63 -3.38 -2.58
N THR A 289 12.31 -3.58 -1.31
CA THR A 289 12.68 -4.77 -0.53
C THR A 289 11.45 -5.29 0.19
N GLY A 290 10.92 -6.42 -0.26
CA GLY A 290 9.68 -7.00 0.22
C GLY A 290 8.65 -7.18 -0.89
N PRO A 291 7.37 -7.40 -0.54
CA PRO A 291 6.28 -7.53 -1.50
C PRO A 291 5.91 -6.18 -2.10
N CYS A 292 5.47 -6.22 -3.35
CA CYS A 292 4.86 -5.07 -4.03
C CYS A 292 3.86 -5.54 -5.07
N ASN A 293 2.84 -4.73 -5.31
CA ASN A 293 1.87 -4.91 -6.37
C ASN A 293 1.92 -3.72 -7.33
N ILE A 294 1.79 -3.97 -8.62
CA ILE A 294 1.70 -2.94 -9.66
C ILE A 294 0.54 -3.28 -10.59
N GLN A 295 -0.36 -2.32 -10.77
CA GLN A 295 -1.49 -2.45 -11.67
C GLN A 295 -1.16 -1.86 -13.04
N PHE A 296 -1.46 -2.61 -14.09
CA PHE A 296 -1.26 -2.21 -15.48
C PHE A 296 -2.59 -2.20 -16.22
N ILE A 297 -2.70 -1.33 -17.22
CA ILE A 297 -3.84 -1.27 -18.12
C ILE A 297 -3.38 -1.61 -19.52
N ALA A 298 -3.99 -2.60 -20.15
CA ALA A 298 -3.76 -2.95 -21.55
C ALA A 298 -4.98 -2.58 -22.39
N LYS A 299 -4.75 -1.78 -23.42
CA LYS A 299 -5.75 -1.50 -24.44
C LYS A 299 -5.32 -2.16 -25.75
N ASP A 300 -6.27 -2.81 -26.44
CA ASP A 300 -6.05 -3.47 -27.74
C ASP A 300 -5.03 -4.63 -27.70
N ARG A 301 -4.90 -5.30 -26.57
CA ARG A 301 -3.96 -6.43 -26.33
C ARG A 301 -2.48 -6.13 -26.63
N LYS A 302 -2.17 -4.94 -27.16
CA LYS A 302 -0.83 -4.55 -27.66
C LYS A 302 -0.16 -3.43 -26.90
N SER A 303 -0.90 -2.56 -26.23
CA SER A 303 -0.34 -1.42 -25.48
C SER A 303 -0.58 -1.60 -23.99
N THR A 304 0.51 -1.66 -23.23
CA THR A 304 0.45 -1.70 -21.77
C THR A 304 0.70 -0.28 -21.24
N ARG A 305 -0.14 0.18 -20.34
CA ARG A 305 0.00 1.47 -19.63
C ARG A 305 -0.21 1.24 -18.14
N LEU A 306 0.44 2.04 -17.36
CA LEU A 306 0.31 2.07 -15.89
C LEU A 306 -0.78 3.02 -15.42
#